data_a964e57395129ace40d9f80c46075766
#
_entry.id   a964e57395129ace40d9f80c46075766
#
_cell.length_a   1.000
_cell.length_b   1.000
_cell.length_c   1.000
_cell.angle_alpha   90.00
_cell.angle_beta   90.00
_cell.angle_gamma   90.00
#
_symmetry.space_group_name_H-M   'P 1'
#
loop_
_entity.id
_entity.type
_entity.pdbx_description
1 polymer ?
#
loop_
_entity_poly.entity_id
_entity_poly.type
_entity_poly.pdbx_seq_one_letter_code
_entity_poly.pdbx_strand_id
1 'polypeptide(L)'
;MDLDQRLAISYYKPIAAINEPHHVYLVQHQETKKIAIKKVLDVYNCAVYAELYRNPVAGTPRIINYCEETGQLTVIEEYISGTSLQDKIRHADISPNEMLQYMLDLCAILEQLHQHNPAIIHRDVKPSNVIITSYNRAVLLDFNAAKYHTAAKDSDTILLGTQGYAAPEQYG
;
A
#
# COMPACT_ATOMS: atom_id res chain seq x y z
N MET A 1 2.31 -21.40 10.45
CA MET A 1 3.52 -20.54 10.26
C MET A 1 4.29 -21.11 9.10
N ASP A 2 4.37 -20.39 7.99
CA ASP A 2 5.05 -20.88 6.78
C ASP A 2 6.56 -20.55 6.88
N LEU A 3 7.36 -21.58 7.15
CA LEU A 3 8.82 -21.47 7.28
C LEU A 3 9.46 -20.94 5.99
N ASP A 4 8.87 -21.29 4.85
CA ASP A 4 9.35 -20.88 3.52
C ASP A 4 9.20 -19.37 3.31
N GLN A 5 8.10 -18.76 3.79
CA GLN A 5 7.89 -17.31 3.73
C GLN A 5 8.92 -16.54 4.57
N ARG A 6 9.21 -17.02 5.79
CA ARG A 6 10.24 -16.42 6.64
C ARG A 6 11.62 -16.47 5.99
N LEU A 7 11.99 -17.63 5.46
CA LEU A 7 13.25 -17.80 4.76
C LEU A 7 13.34 -16.86 3.56
N ALA A 8 12.28 -16.77 2.74
CA ALA A 8 12.25 -15.87 1.60
C ALA A 8 12.41 -14.39 2.00
N ILE A 9 11.75 -13.94 3.08
CA ILE A 9 11.91 -12.57 3.60
C ILE A 9 13.33 -12.32 4.12
N SER A 10 14.01 -13.33 4.69
CA SER A 10 15.35 -13.18 5.25
C SER A 10 16.43 -12.84 4.21
N TYR A 11 16.16 -13.12 2.93
CA TYR A 11 17.04 -12.73 1.81
C TYR A 11 17.01 -11.23 1.49
N TYR A 12 16.03 -10.47 2.01
CA TYR A 12 15.91 -9.03 1.80
C TYR A 12 16.62 -8.28 2.92
N LYS A 13 17.75 -7.63 2.59
CA LYS A 13 18.54 -6.84 3.55
C LYS A 13 18.26 -5.35 3.41
N PRO A 14 18.06 -4.63 4.53
CA PRO A 14 17.91 -3.18 4.50
C PRO A 14 19.14 -2.49 3.89
N ILE A 15 18.88 -1.52 3.00
CA ILE A 15 19.92 -0.64 2.42
C ILE A 15 19.68 0.82 2.77
N ALA A 16 18.43 1.21 3.07
CA ALA A 16 18.08 2.54 3.57
C ALA A 16 16.78 2.50 4.39
N ALA A 17 16.62 3.39 5.34
CA ALA A 17 15.34 3.69 5.96
C ALA A 17 14.60 4.75 5.11
N ILE A 18 13.36 4.47 4.72
CA ILE A 18 12.49 5.43 4.02
C ILE A 18 11.65 6.20 5.03
N ASN A 19 11.06 5.48 5.99
CA ASN A 19 10.27 6.05 7.08
C ASN A 19 10.50 5.18 8.33
N GLU A 20 11.52 5.54 9.11
CA GLU A 20 11.94 4.77 10.28
C GLU A 20 10.84 4.68 11.37
N PRO A 21 10.13 5.78 11.71
CA PRO A 21 9.03 5.72 12.67
C PRO A 21 7.89 4.76 12.27
N HIS A 22 7.69 4.52 10.98
CA HIS A 22 6.68 3.60 10.46
C HIS A 22 7.27 2.28 9.97
N HIS A 23 8.54 1.99 10.29
CA HIS A 23 9.24 0.76 9.93
C HIS A 23 9.20 0.42 8.44
N VAL A 24 9.40 1.45 7.58
CA VAL A 24 9.46 1.30 6.12
C VAL A 24 10.89 1.43 5.63
N TYR A 25 11.39 0.39 4.97
CA TYR A 25 12.78 0.29 4.55
C TYR A 25 12.88 -0.04 3.06
N LEU A 26 13.85 0.57 2.39
CA LEU A 26 14.35 0.10 1.12
C LEU A 26 15.23 -1.13 1.38
N VAL A 27 14.96 -2.24 0.71
CA VAL A 27 15.67 -3.50 0.89
C VAL A 27 16.17 -4.03 -0.44
N GLN A 28 17.24 -4.85 -0.39
CA GLN A 28 17.78 -5.53 -1.56
C GLN A 28 17.81 -7.04 -1.34
N HIS A 29 17.30 -7.79 -2.30
CA HIS A 29 17.43 -9.24 -2.31
C HIS A 29 18.90 -9.66 -2.51
N GLN A 30 19.44 -10.47 -1.61
CA GLN A 30 20.88 -10.77 -1.55
C GLN A 30 21.42 -11.43 -2.82
N GLU A 31 20.65 -12.31 -3.45
CA GLU A 31 21.05 -13.03 -4.65
C GLU A 31 20.72 -12.29 -5.94
N THR A 32 19.44 -11.91 -6.12
CA THR A 32 18.97 -11.31 -7.38
C THR A 32 19.31 -9.83 -7.52
N LYS A 33 19.77 -9.17 -6.43
CA LYS A 33 20.03 -7.73 -6.32
C LYS A 33 18.82 -6.83 -6.59
N LYS A 34 17.63 -7.39 -6.73
CA LYS A 34 16.40 -6.63 -6.90
C LYS A 34 16.08 -5.80 -5.66
N ILE A 35 15.63 -4.57 -5.89
CA ILE A 35 15.22 -3.63 -4.84
C ILE A 35 13.73 -3.83 -4.58
N ALA A 36 13.33 -3.72 -3.31
CA ALA A 36 11.97 -3.83 -2.84
C ALA A 36 11.74 -2.93 -1.62
N ILE A 37 10.50 -2.80 -1.19
CA ILE A 37 10.11 -2.16 0.07
C ILE A 37 9.81 -3.24 1.09
N LYS A 38 10.35 -3.09 2.30
CA LYS A 38 9.97 -3.86 3.48
C LYS A 38 9.19 -2.96 4.43
N LYS A 39 8.03 -3.42 4.85
CA LYS A 39 7.22 -2.82 5.93
C LYS A 39 7.09 -3.80 7.08
N VAL A 40 7.09 -3.28 8.32
CA VAL A 40 6.70 -4.05 9.51
C VAL A 40 5.52 -3.33 10.15
N LEU A 41 4.38 -3.99 10.19
CA LEU A 41 3.08 -3.41 10.49
C LEU A 41 2.55 -3.95 11.82
N ASP A 42 2.15 -3.05 12.73
CA ASP A 42 1.44 -3.36 13.97
C ASP A 42 -0.09 -3.35 13.77
N VAL A 43 -0.56 -2.53 12.82
CA VAL A 43 -1.97 -2.45 12.44
C VAL A 43 -2.10 -2.90 10.99
N TYR A 44 -2.84 -3.96 10.74
CA TYR A 44 -2.97 -4.58 9.42
C TYR A 44 -4.19 -5.50 9.33
N ASN A 45 -4.57 -5.86 8.11
CA ASN A 45 -5.47 -6.96 7.82
C ASN A 45 -4.73 -8.01 6.99
N CYS A 46 -4.26 -9.09 7.64
CA CYS A 46 -3.49 -10.15 7.00
C CYS A 46 -4.23 -10.77 5.81
N ALA A 47 -5.56 -10.91 5.90
CA ALA A 47 -6.37 -11.50 4.82
C ALA A 47 -6.37 -10.62 3.56
N VAL A 48 -6.35 -9.28 3.69
CA VAL A 48 -6.22 -8.35 2.55
C VAL A 48 -4.85 -8.51 1.90
N TYR A 49 -3.76 -8.56 2.67
CA TYR A 49 -2.42 -8.78 2.11
C TYR A 49 -2.29 -10.14 1.42
N ALA A 50 -2.88 -11.19 2.00
CA ALA A 50 -2.92 -12.52 1.39
C ALA A 50 -3.70 -12.53 0.07
N GLU A 51 -4.76 -11.74 -0.04
CA GLU A 51 -5.54 -11.60 -1.26
C GLU A 51 -4.75 -10.85 -2.34
N LEU A 52 -4.17 -9.69 -2.01
CA LEU A 52 -3.35 -8.90 -2.93
C LEU A 52 -2.08 -9.65 -3.39
N TYR A 53 -1.55 -10.54 -2.56
CA TYR A 53 -0.44 -11.43 -2.94
C TYR A 53 -0.87 -12.45 -4.01
N ARG A 54 -2.05 -13.06 -3.86
CA ARG A 54 -2.59 -14.06 -4.81
C ARG A 54 -3.15 -13.43 -6.07
N ASN A 55 -3.84 -12.31 -5.92
CA ASN A 55 -4.56 -11.59 -6.96
C ASN A 55 -4.09 -10.13 -7.03
N PRO A 56 -2.92 -9.85 -7.65
CA PRO A 56 -2.37 -8.50 -7.73
C PRO A 56 -3.31 -7.55 -8.50
N VAL A 57 -3.51 -6.35 -7.96
CA VAL A 57 -4.32 -5.30 -8.57
C VAL A 57 -3.44 -4.38 -9.40
N ALA A 58 -3.83 -4.11 -10.65
CA ALA A 58 -3.09 -3.20 -11.52
C ALA A 58 -3.10 -1.76 -10.95
N GLY A 59 -1.95 -1.10 -10.96
CA GLY A 59 -1.79 0.24 -10.37
C GLY A 59 -1.53 0.25 -8.86
N THR A 60 -1.24 -0.92 -8.26
CA THR A 60 -0.73 -1.04 -6.89
C THR A 60 0.61 -1.76 -6.86
N PRO A 61 1.46 -1.58 -5.83
CA PRO A 61 2.66 -2.38 -5.68
C PRO A 61 2.31 -3.86 -5.55
N ARG A 62 3.01 -4.70 -6.30
CA ARG A 62 2.87 -6.14 -6.15
C ARG A 62 3.41 -6.57 -4.79
N ILE A 63 2.63 -7.31 -4.02
CA ILE A 63 3.13 -7.99 -2.82
C ILE A 63 4.01 -9.16 -3.27
N ILE A 64 5.29 -9.13 -2.86
CA ILE A 64 6.29 -10.14 -3.22
C ILE A 64 6.28 -11.28 -2.21
N ASN A 65 6.16 -10.93 -0.92
CA ASN A 65 6.04 -11.87 0.18
C ASN A 65 5.48 -11.19 1.42
N TYR A 66 4.93 -11.97 2.35
CA TYR A 66 4.50 -11.48 3.66
C TYR A 66 4.61 -12.59 4.70
N CYS A 67 4.80 -12.21 5.97
CA CYS A 67 4.83 -13.14 7.08
C CYS A 67 4.30 -12.47 8.35
N GLU A 68 3.38 -13.14 9.02
CA GLU A 68 2.82 -12.70 10.30
C GLU A 68 3.53 -13.41 11.45
N GLU A 69 4.12 -12.65 12.38
CA GLU A 69 4.80 -13.16 13.57
C GLU A 69 4.56 -12.25 14.76
N THR A 70 4.30 -12.84 15.91
CA THR A 70 4.20 -12.15 17.22
C THR A 70 3.29 -10.90 17.19
N GLY A 71 2.22 -10.93 16.38
CA GLY A 71 1.28 -9.82 16.26
C GLY A 71 1.73 -8.69 15.31
N GLN A 72 2.81 -8.90 14.54
CA GLN A 72 3.27 -8.00 13.50
C GLN A 72 3.22 -8.68 12.13
N LEU A 73 2.93 -7.90 11.09
CA LEU A 73 3.01 -8.35 9.70
C LEU A 73 4.22 -7.73 9.02
N THR A 74 5.17 -8.57 8.61
CA THR A 74 6.24 -8.15 7.70
C THR A 74 5.78 -8.35 6.26
N VAL A 75 5.88 -7.30 5.44
CA VAL A 75 5.52 -7.31 4.02
C VAL A 75 6.74 -6.91 3.19
N ILE A 76 6.99 -7.66 2.12
CA ILE A 76 7.91 -7.27 1.04
C ILE A 76 7.05 -6.94 -0.17
N GLU A 77 7.14 -5.71 -0.65
CA GLU A 77 6.39 -5.23 -1.81
C GLU A 77 7.31 -4.60 -2.86
N GLU A 78 6.81 -4.48 -4.07
CA GLU A 78 7.50 -3.87 -5.20
C GLU A 78 7.90 -2.42 -4.86
N TYR A 79 9.14 -2.05 -5.19
CA TYR A 79 9.58 -0.66 -5.16
C TYR A 79 9.06 0.07 -6.39
N ILE A 80 8.21 1.06 -6.19
CA ILE A 80 7.68 1.92 -7.25
C ILE A 80 8.55 3.17 -7.35
N SER A 81 9.22 3.34 -8.49
CA SER A 81 10.02 4.53 -8.78
C SER A 81 9.14 5.66 -9.32
N GLY A 82 9.26 6.84 -8.74
CA GLY A 82 8.49 8.02 -9.15
C GLY A 82 8.52 9.12 -8.09
N THR A 83 7.66 10.11 -8.27
CA THR A 83 7.47 11.24 -7.35
C THR A 83 6.10 11.13 -6.69
N SER A 84 6.00 11.40 -5.38
CA SER A 84 4.69 11.40 -4.73
C SER A 84 3.79 12.49 -5.33
N LEU A 85 2.48 12.21 -5.44
CA LEU A 85 1.50 13.22 -5.85
C LEU A 85 1.52 14.42 -4.88
N GLN A 86 1.79 14.18 -3.61
CA GLN A 86 1.96 15.22 -2.60
C GLN A 86 3.09 16.19 -2.96
N ASP A 87 4.23 15.69 -3.40
CA ASP A 87 5.37 16.52 -3.77
C ASP A 87 5.13 17.25 -5.09
N LYS A 88 4.51 16.59 -6.07
CA LYS A 88 4.11 17.25 -7.31
C LYS A 88 3.14 18.42 -7.04
N ILE A 89 2.15 18.24 -6.17
CA ILE A 89 1.22 19.31 -5.75
C ILE A 89 2.00 20.44 -5.06
N ARG A 90 2.89 20.11 -4.12
CA ARG A 90 3.68 21.10 -3.37
C ARG A 90 4.55 21.95 -4.28
N HIS A 91 5.10 21.37 -5.33
CA HIS A 91 5.93 22.09 -6.30
C HIS A 91 5.15 22.71 -7.47
N ALA A 92 3.81 22.62 -7.46
CA ALA A 92 2.93 23.06 -8.55
C ALA A 92 3.32 22.45 -9.92
N ASP A 93 3.86 21.23 -9.92
CA ASP A 93 4.34 20.51 -11.10
C ASP A 93 3.25 19.54 -11.61
N ILE A 94 2.04 20.07 -11.84
CA ILE A 94 0.89 19.29 -12.36
C ILE A 94 0.00 20.22 -13.20
N SER A 95 -0.20 19.87 -14.45
CA SER A 95 -1.23 20.50 -15.28
C SER A 95 -2.64 19.96 -14.94
N PRO A 96 -3.72 20.70 -15.25
CA PRO A 96 -5.09 20.23 -15.05
C PRO A 96 -5.39 18.88 -15.75
N ASN A 97 -4.83 18.68 -16.95
CA ASN A 97 -5.03 17.42 -17.70
C ASN A 97 -4.33 16.24 -17.04
N GLU A 98 -3.11 16.44 -16.50
CA GLU A 98 -2.41 15.40 -15.75
C GLU A 98 -3.17 15.04 -14.46
N MET A 99 -3.66 16.05 -13.72
CA MET A 99 -4.46 15.80 -12.54
C MET A 99 -5.70 14.97 -12.86
N LEU A 100 -6.41 15.30 -13.94
CA LEU A 100 -7.57 14.51 -14.40
C LEU A 100 -7.16 13.06 -14.71
N GLN A 101 -6.03 12.85 -15.40
CA GLN A 101 -5.54 11.50 -15.69
C GLN A 101 -5.22 10.72 -14.43
N TYR A 102 -4.56 11.35 -13.44
CA TYR A 102 -4.26 10.69 -12.16
C TYR A 102 -5.52 10.31 -11.39
N MET A 103 -6.57 11.16 -11.42
CA MET A 103 -7.87 10.82 -10.82
C MET A 103 -8.52 9.64 -11.53
N LEU A 104 -8.47 9.58 -12.86
CA LEU A 104 -9.00 8.44 -13.62
C LEU A 104 -8.23 7.15 -13.31
N ASP A 105 -6.90 7.21 -13.21
CA ASP A 105 -6.08 6.07 -12.80
C ASP A 105 -6.50 5.57 -11.40
N LEU A 106 -6.65 6.48 -10.43
CA LEU A 106 -7.08 6.12 -9.07
C LEU A 106 -8.49 5.52 -9.05
N CYS A 107 -9.44 6.07 -9.81
CA CYS A 107 -10.77 5.48 -9.93
C CYS A 107 -10.72 4.05 -10.47
N ALA A 108 -9.90 3.79 -11.49
CA ALA A 108 -9.75 2.45 -12.07
C ALA A 108 -9.10 1.45 -11.09
N ILE A 109 -8.15 1.92 -10.25
CA ILE A 109 -7.54 1.10 -9.18
C ILE A 109 -8.59 0.76 -8.11
N LEU A 110 -9.32 1.76 -7.64
CA LEU A 110 -10.36 1.57 -6.62
C LEU A 110 -11.49 0.69 -7.11
N GLU A 111 -11.90 0.82 -8.37
CA GLU A 111 -12.89 -0.06 -8.99
C GLU A 111 -12.46 -1.52 -8.92
N GLN A 112 -11.21 -1.85 -9.28
CA GLN A 112 -10.69 -3.21 -9.18
C GLN A 112 -10.73 -3.73 -7.73
N LEU A 113 -10.32 -2.91 -6.75
CA LEU A 113 -10.38 -3.28 -5.32
C LEU A 113 -11.82 -3.53 -4.86
N HIS A 114 -12.77 -2.70 -5.29
CA HIS A 114 -14.17 -2.83 -4.93
C HIS A 114 -14.88 -4.01 -5.62
N GLN A 115 -14.34 -4.51 -6.75
CA GLN A 115 -14.85 -5.70 -7.45
C GLN A 115 -14.43 -7.02 -6.80
N HIS A 116 -13.50 -7.02 -5.81
CA HIS A 116 -13.23 -8.21 -5.01
C HIS A 116 -14.47 -8.66 -4.24
N ASN A 117 -14.55 -9.94 -3.94
CA ASN A 117 -15.66 -10.49 -3.13
C ASN A 117 -15.11 -11.24 -1.91
N PRO A 118 -15.21 -10.64 -0.71
CA PRO A 118 -15.76 -9.31 -0.40
C PRO A 118 -14.90 -8.15 -0.92
N ALA A 119 -15.53 -6.98 -1.17
CA ALA A 119 -14.86 -5.78 -1.66
C ALA A 119 -13.75 -5.33 -0.70
N ILE A 120 -12.61 -4.89 -1.24
CA ILE A 120 -11.51 -4.31 -0.46
C ILE A 120 -11.64 -2.79 -0.46
N ILE A 121 -11.76 -2.21 0.73
CA ILE A 121 -11.81 -0.76 0.93
C ILE A 121 -10.44 -0.28 1.42
N HIS A 122 -9.82 0.67 0.71
CA HIS A 122 -8.45 1.15 1.00
C HIS A 122 -8.36 1.99 2.28
N ARG A 123 -9.30 2.90 2.50
CA ARG A 123 -9.48 3.77 3.68
C ARG A 123 -8.41 4.84 3.97
N ASP A 124 -7.33 4.91 3.20
CA ASP A 124 -6.29 5.95 3.37
C ASP A 124 -5.81 6.50 2.01
N VAL A 125 -6.75 6.83 1.12
CA VAL A 125 -6.43 7.47 -0.17
C VAL A 125 -6.08 8.93 0.07
N LYS A 126 -4.82 9.29 -0.18
CA LYS A 126 -4.27 10.65 -0.01
C LYS A 126 -3.07 10.87 -0.93
N PRO A 127 -2.70 12.12 -1.25
CA PRO A 127 -1.61 12.40 -2.20
C PRO A 127 -0.25 11.81 -1.82
N SER A 128 0.05 11.64 -0.53
CA SER A 128 1.29 11.01 -0.07
C SER A 128 1.33 9.50 -0.31
N ASN A 129 0.17 8.85 -0.49
CA ASN A 129 0.05 7.42 -0.79
C ASN A 129 -0.09 7.17 -2.30
N VAL A 130 0.16 8.16 -3.15
CA VAL A 130 0.12 8.03 -4.61
C VAL A 130 1.48 8.39 -5.19
N ILE A 131 2.08 7.47 -5.95
CA ILE A 131 3.31 7.73 -6.72
C ILE A 131 2.94 7.93 -8.19
N ILE A 132 3.48 9.00 -8.76
CA ILE A 132 3.44 9.24 -10.20
C ILE A 132 4.74 8.72 -10.81
N THR A 133 4.61 7.69 -11.64
CA THR A 133 5.74 7.02 -12.29
C THR A 133 6.30 7.86 -13.44
N SER A 134 7.48 7.47 -13.97
CA SER A 134 8.07 8.06 -15.17
C SER A 134 7.20 7.94 -16.44
N TYR A 135 6.22 7.03 -16.43
CA TYR A 135 5.23 6.87 -17.51
C TYR A 135 3.99 7.75 -17.31
N ASN A 136 4.05 8.70 -16.36
CA ASN A 136 2.94 9.61 -16.01
C ASN A 136 1.66 8.86 -15.60
N ARG A 137 1.80 7.76 -14.84
CA ARG A 137 0.68 6.95 -14.33
C ARG A 137 0.70 6.94 -12.81
N ALA A 138 -0.49 7.03 -12.21
CA ALA A 138 -0.66 6.96 -10.77
C ALA A 138 -0.61 5.50 -10.29
N VAL A 139 0.10 5.28 -9.17
CA VAL A 139 0.15 4.01 -8.43
C VAL A 139 -0.25 4.28 -6.99
N LEU A 140 -1.26 3.56 -6.50
CA LEU A 140 -1.77 3.69 -5.13
C LEU A 140 -1.00 2.77 -4.19
N LEU A 141 -0.40 3.36 -3.16
CA LEU A 141 0.40 2.67 -2.14
C LEU A 141 -0.40 2.49 -0.86
N ASP A 142 0.14 1.67 0.04
CA ASP A 142 -0.16 1.61 1.47
C ASP A 142 -1.55 1.07 1.85
N PHE A 143 -1.62 -0.26 1.96
CA PHE A 143 -2.82 -1.00 2.33
C PHE A 143 -2.95 -1.27 3.85
N ASN A 144 -2.21 -0.54 4.71
CA ASN A 144 -2.21 -0.79 6.15
C ASN A 144 -3.59 -0.60 6.78
N ALA A 145 -4.34 0.40 6.30
CA ALA A 145 -5.70 0.68 6.74
C ALA A 145 -6.78 -0.14 6.00
N ALA A 146 -6.41 -0.90 4.97
CA ALA A 146 -7.37 -1.58 4.10
C ALA A 146 -8.13 -2.69 4.84
N LYS A 147 -9.41 -2.85 4.51
CA LYS A 147 -10.25 -3.92 5.04
C LYS A 147 -11.23 -4.44 4.00
N TYR A 148 -11.76 -5.63 4.26
CA TYR A 148 -12.93 -6.11 3.53
C TYR A 148 -14.18 -5.34 3.93
N HIS A 149 -15.03 -5.04 2.97
CA HIS A 149 -16.37 -4.56 3.23
C HIS A 149 -17.25 -5.72 3.67
N THR A 150 -17.69 -5.71 4.93
CA THR A 150 -18.63 -6.70 5.48
C THR A 150 -19.97 -6.02 5.75
N ALA A 151 -21.07 -6.71 5.44
CA ALA A 151 -22.43 -6.19 5.70
C ALA A 151 -22.77 -6.13 7.20
N ALA A 152 -22.01 -6.82 8.06
CA ALA A 152 -22.14 -6.70 9.51
C ALA A 152 -21.58 -5.33 9.95
N LYS A 153 -22.29 -4.65 10.87
CA LYS A 153 -21.78 -3.48 11.58
C LYS A 153 -20.62 -3.91 12.49
N ASP A 154 -19.46 -4.18 11.90
CA ASP A 154 -18.23 -4.19 12.66
C ASP A 154 -17.94 -2.73 13.00
N SER A 155 -18.22 -2.35 14.26
CA SER A 155 -17.72 -1.10 14.82
C SER A 155 -16.20 -1.16 14.64
N ASP A 156 -15.67 -0.33 13.73
CA ASP A 156 -14.23 -0.13 13.62
C ASP A 156 -13.72 0.32 15.00
N THR A 157 -13.11 -0.60 15.75
CA THR A 157 -12.55 -0.32 17.07
C THR A 157 -11.29 0.54 17.00
N ILE A 158 -10.76 0.78 15.79
CA ILE A 158 -9.58 1.59 15.55
C ILE A 158 -9.96 2.66 14.54
N LEU A 159 -9.88 3.94 14.95
CA LEU A 159 -10.02 5.09 14.07
C LEU A 159 -8.81 5.12 13.14
N LEU A 160 -8.98 4.67 11.91
CA LEU A 160 -7.96 4.65 10.88
C LEU A 160 -8.33 5.65 9.79
N GLY A 161 -7.42 6.57 9.54
CA GLY A 161 -7.57 7.57 8.49
C GLY A 161 -6.67 8.77 8.74
N THR A 162 -6.39 9.52 7.69
CA THR A 162 -5.57 10.74 7.78
C THR A 162 -6.49 11.96 7.90
N GLN A 163 -6.28 12.77 8.92
CA GLN A 163 -7.06 14.01 9.13
C GLN A 163 -7.07 14.86 7.85
N GLY A 164 -8.27 15.30 7.44
CA GLY A 164 -8.49 16.08 6.22
C GLY A 164 -8.69 15.25 4.95
N TYR A 165 -8.49 13.92 5.00
CA TYR A 165 -8.73 13.00 3.88
C TYR A 165 -9.70 11.88 4.22
N ALA A 166 -9.77 11.48 5.48
CA ALA A 166 -10.66 10.41 5.90
C ALA A 166 -12.13 10.83 5.79
N ALA A 167 -12.98 9.90 5.38
CA ALA A 167 -14.41 10.11 5.29
C ALA A 167 -15.04 10.26 6.69
N PRO A 168 -16.17 10.99 6.85
CA PRO A 168 -16.80 11.23 8.16
C PRO A 168 -17.06 9.94 8.96
N GLU A 169 -17.49 8.88 8.29
CA GLU A 169 -17.75 7.56 8.90
C GLU A 169 -16.50 6.87 9.45
N GLN A 170 -15.31 7.33 9.11
CA GLN A 170 -14.05 6.81 9.67
C GLN A 170 -13.70 7.42 11.03
N TYR A 171 -14.41 8.50 11.43
CA TYR A 171 -14.22 9.15 12.72
C TYR A 171 -15.26 8.71 13.79
N GLY A 172 -16.24 7.86 13.43
CA GLY A 172 -17.31 7.36 14.33
C GLY A 172 -18.57 8.19 14.30
#